data_69a98852d9008df07c25242087dc1169
#
_entry.id   69a98852d9008df07c25242087dc1169
#
_cell.length_a   1.000
_cell.length_b   1.000
_cell.length_c   1.000
_cell.angle_alpha   90.00
_cell.angle_beta   90.00
_cell.angle_gamma   90.00
#
_symmetry.space_group_name_H-M   'P 1'
#
loop_
_entity.id
_entity.type
_entity.pdbx_description
1 polymer ?
#
loop_
_entity_poly.entity_id
_entity_poly.type
_entity_poly.pdbx_seq_one_letter_code
_entity_poly.pdbx_strand_id
1 'polypeptide(L)'
;MKKLLAMMLVTCMSLSVLAGCGAKTEEVAAETTEPATEEAVADEAETEEAVTEETAAADTAEKEYKIGVIQLVEHAALDAANQGFIDGLNEAGIKYTVDQQNAQGDQTACDTIASKLVNDGNDLILAIATPAAQAVAGKTTDIPILVTAVTDPETSGLVTSNEAPGGNVSGTSDLTPVKEQIALLTEILPEAKTVGILYCSAEDNSIFQADIAKAEIEAAGLAWEEFTVSSSNEIQSVVESAVSKVDVIYAPTDNMIAAGMTTVAMVANENKIPVICGEAGMVEAGGLATYGIDYYNLGKMTAQQAVKILKGEATTAETPIGYLTAEQCEFAGNDETAATLGIDLSAYAK
;
A
#
# COMPACT_ATOMS: atom_id res chain seq x y z
N MET A 1 33.08 -36.15 -31.42
CA MET A 1 32.41 -36.99 -32.45
C MET A 1 30.92 -36.59 -32.41
N LYS A 2 30.58 -35.85 -33.44
CA LYS A 2 29.54 -36.12 -34.45
C LYS A 2 28.11 -36.25 -33.87
N LYS A 3 27.25 -35.20 -34.07
CA LYS A 3 26.28 -34.99 -35.15
C LYS A 3 24.92 -35.65 -34.82
N LEU A 4 23.73 -35.19 -35.05
CA LEU A 4 23.00 -34.30 -35.99
C LEU A 4 21.58 -34.18 -35.41
N LEU A 5 20.90 -33.04 -35.33
CA LEU A 5 20.02 -32.43 -36.35
C LEU A 5 18.83 -33.30 -36.79
N ALA A 6 17.60 -32.92 -36.43
CA ALA A 6 16.43 -33.07 -37.28
C ALA A 6 15.31 -32.06 -36.93
N MET A 7 15.08 -31.23 -37.88
CA MET A 7 14.01 -30.26 -38.13
C MET A 7 12.84 -31.01 -38.75
N MET A 8 11.59 -30.75 -38.34
CA MET A 8 10.43 -31.02 -39.21
C MET A 8 9.30 -30.03 -38.95
N LEU A 9 9.12 -29.19 -39.94
CA LEU A 9 8.00 -28.35 -40.25
C LEU A 9 6.86 -29.21 -40.80
N VAL A 10 5.64 -29.04 -40.41
CA VAL A 10 4.49 -29.38 -41.25
C VAL A 10 3.40 -28.31 -41.09
N THR A 11 3.24 -27.57 -42.19
CA THR A 11 2.14 -26.68 -42.51
C THR A 11 0.99 -27.50 -43.07
N CYS A 12 -0.25 -27.22 -42.68
CA CYS A 12 -1.40 -27.51 -43.56
C CYS A 12 -2.54 -26.53 -43.32
N MET A 13 -2.77 -25.70 -44.34
CA MET A 13 -3.97 -24.93 -44.62
C MET A 13 -5.11 -25.87 -45.04
N SER A 14 -6.34 -25.54 -44.70
CA SER A 14 -7.48 -25.79 -45.58
C SER A 14 -8.60 -24.76 -45.36
N LEU A 15 -8.84 -24.00 -46.41
CA LEU A 15 -9.96 -23.13 -46.72
C LEU A 15 -11.21 -23.99 -46.96
N SER A 16 -12.41 -23.51 -46.57
CA SER A 16 -13.65 -23.81 -47.27
C SER A 16 -14.63 -22.63 -47.16
N VAL A 17 -14.95 -22.11 -48.30
CA VAL A 17 -15.90 -21.06 -48.62
C VAL A 17 -17.20 -21.75 -49.09
N LEU A 18 -18.35 -21.12 -48.89
CA LEU A 18 -19.53 -20.95 -49.75
C LEU A 18 -20.78 -20.68 -48.88
N ALA A 19 -21.40 -19.56 -48.91
CA ALA A 19 -22.19 -18.84 -49.94
C ALA A 19 -23.71 -19.19 -49.91
N GLY A 20 -24.52 -18.14 -49.92
CA GLY A 20 -25.94 -18.16 -50.23
C GLY A 20 -26.69 -17.00 -49.55
N CYS A 21 -26.75 -15.88 -50.10
CA CYS A 21 -27.65 -15.25 -51.10
C CYS A 21 -29.08 -14.98 -50.59
N GLY A 22 -29.49 -13.70 -50.71
CA GLY A 22 -30.79 -13.21 -51.09
C GLY A 22 -31.23 -11.94 -50.36
N ALA A 23 -30.92 -10.79 -50.78
CA ALA A 23 -31.50 -9.71 -51.55
C ALA A 23 -33.00 -9.42 -51.24
N LYS A 24 -33.36 -8.19 -50.88
CA LYS A 24 -33.71 -7.01 -51.68
C LYS A 24 -34.20 -5.85 -50.84
N THR A 25 -33.61 -4.74 -51.07
CA THR A 25 -34.04 -3.35 -51.22
C THR A 25 -35.55 -3.07 -51.30
N GLU A 26 -35.99 -2.00 -50.61
CA GLU A 26 -36.62 -0.85 -51.27
C GLU A 26 -36.64 0.39 -50.35
N GLU A 27 -36.20 1.45 -50.94
CA GLU A 27 -36.19 2.86 -50.58
C GLU A 27 -37.59 3.43 -50.89
N VAL A 28 -38.13 4.41 -50.16
CA VAL A 28 -38.82 5.58 -50.70
C VAL A 28 -38.96 6.70 -49.65
N ALA A 29 -38.67 7.86 -50.13
CA ALA A 29 -38.54 9.20 -49.65
C ALA A 29 -39.80 9.90 -49.15
N ALA A 30 -39.53 10.92 -48.29
CA ALA A 30 -40.01 12.31 -48.26
C ALA A 30 -41.51 12.62 -48.28
N GLU A 31 -41.98 13.43 -47.37
CA GLU A 31 -42.37 14.81 -47.65
C GLU A 31 -42.88 15.58 -46.44
N THR A 32 -42.39 16.78 -46.34
CA THR A 32 -42.75 18.03 -45.69
C THR A 32 -44.25 18.32 -45.56
N THR A 33 -44.68 18.95 -44.47
CA THR A 33 -45.42 20.22 -44.45
C THR A 33 -45.68 20.76 -43.04
N GLU A 34 -45.15 21.94 -42.75
CA GLU A 34 -45.80 22.98 -41.96
C GLU A 34 -46.82 23.73 -42.86
N PRO A 35 -47.78 24.58 -42.41
CA PRO A 35 -47.65 25.62 -41.36
C PRO A 35 -48.95 26.01 -40.63
N ALA A 36 -48.81 27.09 -39.81
CA ALA A 36 -49.67 28.23 -39.51
C ALA A 36 -50.44 28.29 -38.20
N THR A 37 -49.91 29.19 -37.37
CA THR A 37 -50.48 30.34 -36.66
C THR A 37 -52.00 30.43 -36.41
N GLU A 38 -52.37 30.71 -35.15
CA GLU A 38 -53.27 31.84 -34.85
C GLU A 38 -53.16 32.28 -33.37
N GLU A 39 -52.99 33.60 -33.20
CA GLU A 39 -52.99 34.36 -31.96
C GLU A 39 -54.45 34.49 -31.41
N ALA A 40 -54.55 34.56 -30.06
CA ALA A 40 -55.64 35.34 -29.45
C ALA A 40 -55.25 35.78 -28.02
N VAL A 41 -55.51 37.03 -27.80
CA VAL A 41 -55.10 37.97 -26.77
C VAL A 41 -55.97 37.91 -25.52
N ALA A 42 -55.35 38.18 -24.36
CA ALA A 42 -55.75 38.86 -23.11
C ALA A 42 -56.93 38.33 -22.26
N ASP A 43 -56.67 38.13 -20.98
CA ASP A 43 -57.28 39.01 -19.97
C ASP A 43 -56.47 38.93 -18.64
N GLU A 44 -56.30 40.10 -18.00
CA GLU A 44 -55.67 40.32 -16.73
C GLU A 44 -56.61 39.94 -15.58
N ALA A 45 -56.11 39.25 -14.58
CA ALA A 45 -56.70 39.28 -13.22
C ALA A 45 -55.56 39.12 -12.20
N GLU A 46 -55.23 40.25 -11.58
CA GLU A 46 -54.44 40.33 -10.34
C GLU A 46 -55.09 39.50 -9.23
N THR A 47 -54.33 38.61 -8.63
CA THR A 47 -54.57 38.09 -7.28
C THR A 47 -53.25 38.09 -6.52
N GLU A 48 -53.15 38.98 -5.54
CA GLU A 48 -52.17 38.94 -4.48
C GLU A 48 -52.22 37.61 -3.77
N GLU A 49 -51.22 36.77 -3.89
CA GLU A 49 -50.98 35.67 -2.95
C GLU A 49 -49.73 35.96 -2.11
N ALA A 50 -49.94 35.91 -0.82
CA ALA A 50 -48.98 36.10 0.24
C ALA A 50 -47.80 35.13 0.06
N VAL A 51 -46.60 35.71 -0.02
CA VAL A 51 -45.33 34.94 0.09
C VAL A 51 -45.21 34.47 1.54
N THR A 52 -45.57 33.26 1.80
CA THR A 52 -45.10 32.53 2.98
C THR A 52 -43.68 32.06 2.66
N GLU A 53 -42.69 32.69 3.25
CA GLU A 53 -41.35 32.17 3.38
C GLU A 53 -41.41 30.84 4.15
N GLU A 54 -41.54 29.76 3.44
CA GLU A 54 -41.26 28.43 3.94
C GLU A 54 -39.73 28.28 3.95
N THR A 55 -39.14 28.66 5.10
CA THR A 55 -37.76 28.28 5.41
C THR A 55 -37.70 26.75 5.37
N ALA A 56 -37.33 26.19 4.23
CA ALA A 56 -36.90 24.82 4.14
C ALA A 56 -35.63 24.71 5.02
N ALA A 57 -35.81 24.28 6.24
CA ALA A 57 -34.77 23.70 7.02
C ALA A 57 -34.30 22.47 6.21
N ALA A 58 -33.24 22.62 5.44
CA ALA A 58 -32.52 21.48 4.87
C ALA A 58 -32.13 20.61 6.06
N ASP A 59 -32.83 19.49 6.21
CA ASP A 59 -32.37 18.38 7.05
C ASP A 59 -31.04 17.90 6.47
N THR A 60 -29.95 18.48 6.94
CA THR A 60 -28.61 18.01 6.66
C THR A 60 -28.39 16.76 7.50
N ALA A 61 -29.05 15.66 7.13
CA ALA A 61 -28.64 14.37 7.59
C ALA A 61 -27.17 14.22 7.19
N GLU A 62 -26.27 14.26 8.19
CA GLU A 62 -24.85 14.08 7.95
C GLU A 62 -24.66 12.75 7.21
N LYS A 63 -24.05 12.81 6.02
CA LYS A 63 -23.83 11.62 5.17
C LYS A 63 -23.05 10.58 5.97
N GLU A 64 -23.55 9.36 6.01
CA GLU A 64 -22.82 8.20 6.51
C GLU A 64 -22.07 7.56 5.36
N TYR A 65 -20.76 7.36 5.55
CA TYR A 65 -19.88 6.81 4.53
C TYR A 65 -19.66 5.31 4.75
N LYS A 66 -19.43 4.57 3.67
CA LYS A 66 -18.99 3.18 3.71
C LYS A 66 -17.50 3.12 3.45
N ILE A 67 -16.74 2.54 4.35
CA ILE A 67 -15.28 2.44 4.25
C ILE A 67 -14.89 0.96 4.26
N GLY A 68 -14.19 0.53 3.21
CA GLY A 68 -13.52 -0.76 3.19
C GLY A 68 -12.10 -0.62 3.72
N VAL A 69 -11.65 -1.57 4.51
CA VAL A 69 -10.24 -1.67 4.94
C VAL A 69 -9.71 -3.03 4.60
N ILE A 70 -8.59 -3.08 3.90
CA ILE A 70 -7.82 -4.30 3.68
C ILE A 70 -6.44 -4.13 4.28
N GLN A 71 -6.07 -5.02 5.19
CA GLN A 71 -4.75 -5.12 5.78
C GLN A 71 -4.08 -6.41 5.29
N LEU A 72 -2.81 -6.33 4.88
CA LEU A 72 -2.09 -7.49 4.35
C LEU A 72 -1.94 -8.60 5.40
N VAL A 73 -1.46 -8.25 6.59
CA VAL A 73 -1.16 -9.19 7.68
C VAL A 73 -1.19 -8.46 9.03
N GLU A 74 -1.30 -9.18 10.13
CA GLU A 74 -1.19 -8.62 11.49
C GLU A 74 0.26 -8.54 11.93
N HIS A 75 0.72 -7.34 12.24
CA HIS A 75 1.91 -7.04 13.01
C HIS A 75 1.84 -5.58 13.51
N ALA A 76 2.67 -5.24 14.50
CA ALA A 76 2.57 -4.00 15.27
C ALA A 76 2.45 -2.73 14.42
N ALA A 77 3.25 -2.60 13.35
CA ALA A 77 3.24 -1.42 12.50
C ALA A 77 1.92 -1.25 11.73
N LEU A 78 1.44 -2.32 11.06
CA LEU A 78 0.18 -2.26 10.30
C LEU A 78 -1.04 -2.07 11.21
N ASP A 79 -1.04 -2.72 12.38
CA ASP A 79 -2.12 -2.58 13.36
C ASP A 79 -2.17 -1.15 13.91
N ALA A 80 -1.01 -0.54 14.17
CA ALA A 80 -0.92 0.85 14.60
C ALA A 80 -1.39 1.82 13.51
N ALA A 81 -1.02 1.61 12.24
CA ALA A 81 -1.48 2.43 11.12
C ALA A 81 -3.01 2.34 10.93
N ASN A 82 -3.57 1.13 11.01
CA ASN A 82 -5.01 0.92 10.97
C ASN A 82 -5.73 1.65 12.11
N GLN A 83 -5.25 1.46 13.35
CA GLN A 83 -5.82 2.12 14.52
C GLN A 83 -5.76 3.65 14.39
N GLY A 84 -4.61 4.19 13.95
CA GLY A 84 -4.43 5.62 13.73
C GLY A 84 -5.42 6.18 12.69
N PHE A 85 -5.68 5.44 11.61
CA PHE A 85 -6.67 5.81 10.61
C PHE A 85 -8.09 5.87 11.18
N ILE A 86 -8.50 4.83 11.90
CA ILE A 86 -9.82 4.75 12.54
C ILE A 86 -10.01 5.88 13.56
N ASP A 87 -9.02 6.11 14.40
CA ASP A 87 -9.07 7.17 15.41
C ASP A 87 -9.10 8.56 14.77
N GLY A 88 -8.35 8.76 13.68
CA GLY A 88 -8.37 10.01 12.93
C GLY A 88 -9.74 10.32 12.31
N LEU A 89 -10.46 9.33 11.79
CA LEU A 89 -11.84 9.50 11.30
C LEU A 89 -12.80 9.84 12.46
N ASN A 90 -12.67 9.17 13.60
CA ASN A 90 -13.48 9.40 14.78
C ASN A 90 -13.26 10.83 15.34
N GLU A 91 -12.01 11.27 15.45
CA GLU A 91 -11.64 12.62 15.88
C GLU A 91 -12.21 13.72 14.94
N ALA A 92 -12.27 13.42 13.63
CA ALA A 92 -12.84 14.33 12.64
C ALA A 92 -14.38 14.33 12.62
N GLY A 93 -15.02 13.47 13.42
CA GLY A 93 -16.48 13.35 13.52
C GLY A 93 -17.14 12.77 12.26
N ILE A 94 -16.41 11.99 11.47
CA ILE A 94 -16.97 11.33 10.28
C ILE A 94 -17.91 10.21 10.72
N LYS A 95 -19.12 10.21 10.17
CA LYS A 95 -20.07 9.11 10.35
C LYS A 95 -19.81 8.06 9.28
N TYR A 96 -19.52 6.84 9.68
CA TYR A 96 -19.20 5.77 8.76
C TYR A 96 -19.57 4.39 9.30
N THR A 97 -19.72 3.45 8.37
CA THR A 97 -19.61 2.01 8.61
C THR A 97 -18.29 1.51 8.04
N VAL A 98 -17.67 0.54 8.69
CA VAL A 98 -16.39 0.00 8.24
C VAL A 98 -16.47 -1.52 8.08
N ASP A 99 -15.96 -2.03 6.96
CA ASP A 99 -15.68 -3.44 6.72
C ASP A 99 -14.17 -3.66 6.73
N GLN A 100 -13.65 -4.20 7.83
CA GLN A 100 -12.23 -4.49 8.00
C GLN A 100 -11.92 -5.94 7.65
N GLN A 101 -10.98 -6.15 6.74
CA GLN A 101 -10.56 -7.46 6.27
C GLN A 101 -9.04 -7.59 6.41
N ASN A 102 -8.58 -8.82 6.73
CA ASN A 102 -7.17 -9.15 6.85
C ASN A 102 -6.85 -10.32 5.90
N ALA A 103 -5.83 -10.16 5.06
CA ALA A 103 -5.43 -11.16 4.09
C ALA A 103 -4.47 -12.21 4.66
N GLN A 104 -3.98 -12.04 5.88
CA GLN A 104 -3.09 -12.96 6.60
C GLN A 104 -1.81 -13.32 5.82
N GLY A 105 -1.29 -12.36 5.06
CA GLY A 105 -0.09 -12.52 4.24
C GLY A 105 -0.30 -13.29 2.93
N ASP A 106 -1.56 -13.59 2.56
CA ASP A 106 -1.88 -14.32 1.33
C ASP A 106 -2.33 -13.38 0.21
N GLN A 107 -1.57 -13.33 -0.87
CA GLN A 107 -1.88 -12.48 -2.03
C GLN A 107 -3.19 -12.89 -2.73
N THR A 108 -3.56 -14.18 -2.72
CA THR A 108 -4.83 -14.65 -3.28
C THR A 108 -6.00 -14.17 -2.41
N ALA A 109 -5.80 -14.13 -1.10
CA ALA A 109 -6.77 -13.53 -0.18
C ALA A 109 -6.89 -12.02 -0.43
N CYS A 110 -5.79 -11.30 -0.68
CA CYS A 110 -5.84 -9.88 -1.07
C CYS A 110 -6.73 -9.66 -2.28
N ASP A 111 -6.57 -10.45 -3.35
CA ASP A 111 -7.40 -10.38 -4.56
C ASP A 111 -8.88 -10.62 -4.30
N THR A 112 -9.20 -11.59 -3.44
CA THR A 112 -10.57 -11.94 -3.06
C THR A 112 -11.22 -10.83 -2.24
N ILE A 113 -10.50 -10.30 -1.25
CA ILE A 113 -10.95 -9.21 -0.38
C ILE A 113 -11.13 -7.93 -1.20
N ALA A 114 -10.15 -7.59 -2.05
CA ALA A 114 -10.24 -6.41 -2.93
C ALA A 114 -11.50 -6.46 -3.80
N SER A 115 -11.77 -7.62 -4.43
CA SER A 115 -12.97 -7.82 -5.23
C SER A 115 -14.26 -7.66 -4.41
N LYS A 116 -14.28 -8.16 -3.17
CA LYS A 116 -15.40 -7.98 -2.24
C LYS A 116 -15.62 -6.50 -1.93
N LEU A 117 -14.60 -5.80 -1.46
CA LEU A 117 -14.71 -4.40 -1.02
C LEU A 117 -15.14 -3.48 -2.17
N VAL A 118 -14.68 -3.74 -3.40
CA VAL A 118 -15.11 -2.98 -4.59
C VAL A 118 -16.58 -3.26 -4.90
N ASN A 119 -17.03 -4.53 -4.87
CA ASN A 119 -18.42 -4.90 -5.16
C ASN A 119 -19.40 -4.41 -4.08
N ASP A 120 -18.98 -4.24 -2.85
CA ASP A 120 -19.80 -3.74 -1.75
C ASP A 120 -20.12 -2.23 -1.88
N GLY A 121 -19.48 -1.54 -2.84
CA GLY A 121 -19.75 -0.14 -3.17
C GLY A 121 -19.33 0.79 -2.03
N ASN A 122 -18.10 0.66 -1.56
CA ASN A 122 -17.51 1.55 -0.56
C ASN A 122 -17.31 2.96 -1.14
N ASP A 123 -17.46 4.00 -0.32
CA ASP A 123 -17.16 5.39 -0.68
C ASP A 123 -15.63 5.65 -0.71
N LEU A 124 -14.86 4.83 0.04
CA LEU A 124 -13.41 4.87 0.10
C LEU A 124 -12.89 3.51 0.56
N ILE A 125 -11.73 3.10 0.04
CA ILE A 125 -11.02 1.91 0.51
C ILE A 125 -9.65 2.33 1.06
N LEU A 126 -9.35 1.93 2.30
CA LEU A 126 -8.01 1.96 2.87
C LEU A 126 -7.31 0.65 2.56
N ALA A 127 -6.14 0.73 1.95
CA ALA A 127 -5.29 -0.42 1.71
C ALA A 127 -3.98 -0.28 2.50
N ILE A 128 -3.71 -1.24 3.37
CA ILE A 128 -2.59 -1.23 4.30
C ILE A 128 -1.56 -2.25 3.84
N ALA A 129 -0.38 -1.79 3.47
CA ALA A 129 0.75 -2.46 2.84
C ALA A 129 0.63 -2.60 1.30
N THR A 130 1.80 -2.67 0.64
CA THR A 130 1.93 -2.63 -0.83
C THR A 130 1.15 -3.74 -1.55
N PRO A 131 1.22 -5.03 -1.16
CA PRO A 131 0.46 -6.08 -1.86
C PRO A 131 -1.07 -5.89 -1.76
N ALA A 132 -1.57 -5.41 -0.62
CA ALA A 132 -2.99 -5.10 -0.44
C ALA A 132 -3.42 -3.91 -1.32
N ALA A 133 -2.58 -2.88 -1.40
CA ALA A 133 -2.82 -1.71 -2.25
C ALA A 133 -2.85 -2.07 -3.74
N GLN A 134 -1.90 -2.88 -4.20
CA GLN A 134 -1.84 -3.38 -5.58
C GLN A 134 -3.08 -4.22 -5.92
N ALA A 135 -3.54 -5.07 -5.01
CA ALA A 135 -4.73 -5.88 -5.21
C ALA A 135 -5.98 -5.00 -5.40
N VAL A 136 -6.19 -3.96 -4.59
CA VAL A 136 -7.35 -3.06 -4.70
C VAL A 136 -7.24 -2.19 -5.95
N ALA A 137 -6.09 -1.59 -6.23
CA ALA A 137 -5.86 -0.75 -7.39
C ALA A 137 -6.10 -1.51 -8.71
N GLY A 138 -5.79 -2.81 -8.73
CA GLY A 138 -6.08 -3.69 -9.87
C GLY A 138 -7.57 -4.00 -10.10
N LYS A 139 -8.49 -3.63 -9.18
CA LYS A 139 -9.93 -3.94 -9.28
C LYS A 139 -10.81 -2.73 -9.59
N THR A 140 -10.35 -1.52 -9.32
CA THR A 140 -11.17 -0.31 -9.52
C THR A 140 -10.32 0.90 -9.89
N THR A 141 -10.87 1.74 -10.75
CA THR A 141 -10.34 3.09 -11.08
C THR A 141 -11.28 4.20 -10.61
N ASP A 142 -12.42 3.84 -10.00
CA ASP A 142 -13.49 4.77 -9.67
C ASP A 142 -13.57 5.06 -8.16
N ILE A 143 -13.41 4.03 -7.32
CA ILE A 143 -13.45 4.18 -5.88
C ILE A 143 -12.14 4.80 -5.40
N PRO A 144 -12.17 5.89 -4.61
CA PRO A 144 -10.97 6.43 -3.98
C PRO A 144 -10.26 5.38 -3.10
N ILE A 145 -8.97 5.21 -3.32
CA ILE A 145 -8.11 4.32 -2.54
C ILE A 145 -7.10 5.18 -1.80
N LEU A 146 -7.05 5.04 -0.49
CA LEU A 146 -5.95 5.56 0.29
C LEU A 146 -5.05 4.43 0.75
N VAL A 147 -3.75 4.63 0.57
CA VAL A 147 -2.73 3.68 1.02
C VAL A 147 -2.05 4.18 2.28
N THR A 148 -1.62 3.27 3.13
CA THR A 148 -0.73 3.53 4.27
C THR A 148 0.19 2.34 4.47
N ALA A 149 1.35 2.54 5.08
CA ALA A 149 2.38 1.50 5.17
C ALA A 149 2.75 0.93 3.78
N VAL A 150 2.88 1.81 2.79
CA VAL A 150 3.34 1.51 1.43
C VAL A 150 4.61 2.31 1.20
N THR A 151 5.72 1.64 1.01
CA THR A 151 7.06 2.26 1.01
C THR A 151 7.21 3.31 -0.09
N ASP A 152 6.92 2.94 -1.33
CA ASP A 152 6.96 3.89 -2.47
C ASP A 152 5.82 3.59 -3.45
N PRO A 153 4.73 4.36 -3.39
CA PRO A 153 3.59 4.17 -4.28
C PRO A 153 3.90 4.34 -5.77
N GLU A 154 4.88 5.19 -6.13
CA GLU A 154 5.29 5.39 -7.52
C GLU A 154 6.01 4.15 -8.08
N THR A 155 7.04 3.67 -7.40
CA THR A 155 7.79 2.47 -7.84
C THR A 155 6.96 1.20 -7.77
N SER A 156 5.97 1.15 -6.86
CA SER A 156 5.00 0.05 -6.77
C SER A 156 3.91 0.10 -7.86
N GLY A 157 3.95 1.10 -8.75
CA GLY A 157 3.00 1.23 -9.86
C GLY A 157 1.58 1.64 -9.46
N LEU A 158 1.42 2.20 -8.27
CA LEU A 158 0.12 2.61 -7.71
C LEU A 158 -0.28 4.03 -8.14
N VAL A 159 0.69 4.90 -8.36
CA VAL A 159 0.50 6.30 -8.72
C VAL A 159 1.43 6.69 -9.87
N THR A 160 1.11 7.80 -10.57
CA THR A 160 1.96 8.31 -11.65
C THR A 160 3.25 8.93 -11.10
N SER A 161 3.12 9.69 -10.00
CA SER A 161 4.24 10.17 -9.18
C SER A 161 3.74 10.41 -7.76
N ASN A 162 4.65 10.40 -6.79
CA ASN A 162 4.30 10.64 -5.39
C ASN A 162 3.84 12.10 -5.13
N GLU A 163 4.31 13.08 -5.93
CA GLU A 163 3.89 14.48 -5.84
C GLU A 163 2.53 14.73 -6.52
N ALA A 164 2.22 13.99 -7.59
CA ALA A 164 0.99 14.14 -8.36
C ALA A 164 0.45 12.76 -8.77
N PRO A 165 -0.30 12.09 -7.90
CA PRO A 165 -0.76 10.71 -8.09
C PRO A 165 -1.52 10.48 -9.40
N GLY A 166 -2.38 11.41 -9.80
CA GLY A 166 -3.03 11.44 -11.12
C GLY A 166 -4.17 10.45 -11.33
N GLY A 167 -4.44 9.56 -10.37
CA GLY A 167 -5.44 8.50 -10.44
C GLY A 167 -6.37 8.47 -9.22
N ASN A 168 -6.97 7.31 -8.98
CA ASN A 168 -7.85 7.08 -7.83
C ASN A 168 -7.10 6.62 -6.56
N VAL A 169 -5.77 6.59 -6.58
CA VAL A 169 -4.91 6.21 -5.45
C VAL A 169 -4.18 7.42 -4.92
N SER A 170 -4.10 7.58 -3.61
CA SER A 170 -3.25 8.49 -2.86
C SER A 170 -2.98 7.88 -1.48
N GLY A 171 -2.45 8.63 -0.52
CA GLY A 171 -2.22 8.14 0.83
C GLY A 171 -0.90 8.57 1.43
N THR A 172 -0.29 7.68 2.22
CA THR A 172 0.97 7.96 2.92
C THR A 172 2.00 6.87 2.68
N SER A 173 3.26 7.30 2.58
CA SER A 173 4.43 6.43 2.46
C SER A 173 5.03 6.17 3.85
N ASP A 174 5.50 4.95 4.05
CA ASP A 174 6.27 4.54 5.22
C ASP A 174 7.76 4.34 4.93
N LEU A 175 8.28 4.93 3.86
CA LEU A 175 9.71 4.86 3.57
C LEU A 175 10.52 5.35 4.76
N THR A 176 11.15 4.40 5.46
CA THR A 176 12.02 4.68 6.60
C THR A 176 13.41 5.11 6.13
N PRO A 177 14.21 5.74 7.00
CA PRO A 177 15.51 6.27 6.63
C PRO A 177 16.58 5.16 6.57
N VAL A 178 16.56 4.36 5.49
CA VAL A 178 17.47 3.21 5.30
C VAL A 178 18.94 3.61 5.46
N LYS A 179 19.33 4.78 4.96
CA LYS A 179 20.69 5.30 5.11
C LYS A 179 21.10 5.49 6.57
N GLU A 180 20.22 6.10 7.36
CA GLU A 180 20.45 6.33 8.78
C GLU A 180 20.44 5.01 9.56
N GLN A 181 19.65 4.02 9.12
CA GLN A 181 19.65 2.68 9.71
C GLN A 181 20.96 1.93 9.42
N ILE A 182 21.52 2.06 8.22
CA ILE A 182 22.85 1.49 7.90
C ILE A 182 23.96 2.25 8.64
N ALA A 183 23.85 3.57 8.80
CA ALA A 183 24.77 4.33 9.63
C ALA A 183 24.72 3.86 11.10
N LEU A 184 23.52 3.69 11.67
CA LEU A 184 23.31 3.14 13.00
C LEU A 184 23.95 1.75 13.14
N LEU A 185 23.79 0.88 12.15
CA LEU A 185 24.43 -0.44 12.12
C LEU A 185 25.95 -0.31 12.28
N THR A 186 26.59 0.56 11.52
CA THR A 186 28.04 0.75 11.58
C THR A 186 28.52 1.37 12.88
N GLU A 187 27.72 2.24 13.49
CA GLU A 187 28.03 2.85 14.77
C GLU A 187 27.94 1.85 15.94
N ILE A 188 26.87 1.02 15.95
CA ILE A 188 26.67 0.00 16.99
C ILE A 188 27.64 -1.16 16.82
N LEU A 189 27.98 -1.52 15.58
CA LEU A 189 28.74 -2.71 15.23
C LEU A 189 29.98 -2.36 14.38
N PRO A 190 30.95 -1.61 14.89
CA PRO A 190 32.10 -1.09 14.12
C PRO A 190 33.04 -2.19 13.57
N GLU A 191 32.94 -3.40 14.09
CA GLU A 191 33.75 -4.55 13.64
C GLU A 191 33.04 -5.39 12.56
N ALA A 192 31.77 -5.11 12.24
CA ALA A 192 31.02 -5.82 11.22
C ALA A 192 31.66 -5.63 9.84
N LYS A 193 31.64 -6.64 9.03
CA LYS A 193 32.20 -6.66 7.66
C LYS A 193 31.19 -7.10 6.62
N THR A 194 30.29 -7.98 7.01
CA THR A 194 29.29 -8.56 6.08
C THR A 194 27.90 -8.42 6.70
N VAL A 195 27.01 -7.78 5.94
CA VAL A 195 25.60 -7.59 6.29
C VAL A 195 24.75 -8.57 5.51
N GLY A 196 23.89 -9.33 6.19
CA GLY A 196 22.85 -10.13 5.55
C GLY A 196 21.60 -9.28 5.35
N ILE A 197 21.14 -9.09 4.13
CA ILE A 197 19.88 -8.39 3.86
C ILE A 197 18.78 -9.44 3.80
N LEU A 198 17.85 -9.43 4.79
CA LEU A 198 16.78 -10.41 4.93
C LEU A 198 15.44 -9.79 4.54
N TYR A 199 14.80 -10.32 3.48
CA TYR A 199 13.53 -9.76 3.01
C TYR A 199 12.68 -10.77 2.23
N CYS A 200 11.40 -10.41 1.99
CA CYS A 200 10.47 -11.17 1.16
C CYS A 200 10.62 -10.78 -0.32
N SER A 201 10.99 -11.74 -1.16
CA SER A 201 11.15 -11.51 -2.61
C SER A 201 9.82 -11.39 -3.38
N ALA A 202 8.68 -11.59 -2.69
CA ALA A 202 7.34 -11.44 -3.27
C ALA A 202 6.70 -10.07 -2.96
N GLU A 203 7.43 -9.18 -2.27
CA GLU A 203 6.99 -7.83 -1.92
C GLU A 203 7.86 -6.78 -2.62
N ASP A 204 7.25 -5.97 -3.51
CA ASP A 204 7.97 -4.93 -4.27
C ASP A 204 8.62 -3.87 -3.36
N ASN A 205 7.94 -3.48 -2.27
CA ASN A 205 8.48 -2.59 -1.24
C ASN A 205 9.77 -3.11 -0.61
N SER A 206 9.86 -4.41 -0.37
CA SER A 206 11.03 -5.03 0.24
C SER A 206 12.21 -5.07 -0.71
N ILE A 207 11.97 -5.40 -1.99
CA ILE A 207 12.99 -5.35 -3.05
C ILE A 207 13.53 -3.92 -3.19
N PHE A 208 12.65 -2.92 -3.24
CA PHE A 208 13.03 -1.51 -3.36
C PHE A 208 13.95 -1.06 -2.21
N GLN A 209 13.60 -1.38 -0.97
CA GLN A 209 14.41 -1.03 0.19
C GLN A 209 15.72 -1.84 0.26
N ALA A 210 15.70 -3.11 -0.14
CA ALA A 210 16.90 -3.92 -0.22
C ALA A 210 17.94 -3.33 -1.20
N ASP A 211 17.48 -2.79 -2.33
CA ASP A 211 18.38 -2.14 -3.30
C ASP A 211 18.98 -0.83 -2.73
N ILE A 212 18.22 -0.05 -1.98
CA ILE A 212 18.77 1.11 -1.25
C ILE A 212 19.78 0.64 -0.21
N ALA A 213 19.47 -0.40 0.57
CA ALA A 213 20.35 -0.92 1.61
C ALA A 213 21.67 -1.43 1.02
N LYS A 214 21.65 -2.13 -0.11
CA LYS A 214 22.87 -2.58 -0.80
C LYS A 214 23.81 -1.42 -1.13
N ALA A 215 23.24 -0.34 -1.69
CA ALA A 215 24.02 0.84 -2.04
C ALA A 215 24.62 1.54 -0.81
N GLU A 216 23.86 1.67 0.29
CA GLU A 216 24.35 2.29 1.52
C GLU A 216 25.37 1.41 2.26
N ILE A 217 25.21 0.08 2.24
CA ILE A 217 26.18 -0.88 2.81
C ILE A 217 27.51 -0.82 2.03
N GLU A 218 27.47 -0.78 0.69
CA GLU A 218 28.65 -0.61 -0.15
C GLU A 218 29.34 0.74 0.09
N ALA A 219 28.55 1.82 0.24
CA ALA A 219 29.07 3.15 0.55
C ALA A 219 29.74 3.21 1.93
N ALA A 220 29.28 2.41 2.88
CA ALA A 220 29.90 2.23 4.20
C ALA A 220 31.18 1.34 4.16
N GLY A 221 31.52 0.75 3.02
CA GLY A 221 32.68 -0.12 2.85
C GLY A 221 32.47 -1.54 3.36
N LEU A 222 31.23 -1.96 3.54
CA LEU A 222 30.86 -3.31 3.99
C LEU A 222 30.48 -4.19 2.77
N ALA A 223 30.59 -5.51 2.96
CA ALA A 223 30.03 -6.49 2.06
C ALA A 223 28.59 -6.84 2.42
N TRP A 224 27.81 -7.32 1.48
CA TRP A 224 26.45 -7.80 1.73
C TRP A 224 26.19 -9.17 1.06
N GLU A 225 25.27 -9.94 1.64
CA GLU A 225 24.67 -11.13 1.03
C GLU A 225 23.14 -11.03 1.17
N GLU A 226 22.40 -11.49 0.16
CA GLU A 226 20.94 -11.53 0.19
C GLU A 226 20.43 -12.85 0.75
N PHE A 227 19.42 -12.74 1.58
CA PHE A 227 18.67 -13.86 2.15
C PHE A 227 17.19 -13.59 1.96
N THR A 228 16.58 -14.27 0.99
CA THR A 228 15.19 -14.00 0.64
C THR A 228 14.27 -15.15 1.03
N VAL A 229 13.06 -14.79 1.41
CA VAL A 229 11.95 -15.72 1.62
C VAL A 229 10.84 -15.43 0.62
N SER A 230 10.04 -16.42 0.29
CA SER A 230 8.82 -16.26 -0.50
C SER A 230 7.57 -16.66 0.30
N SER A 231 7.77 -17.26 1.46
CA SER A 231 6.71 -17.65 2.41
C SER A 231 7.23 -17.66 3.84
N SER A 232 6.33 -17.49 4.82
CA SER A 232 6.67 -17.49 6.24
C SER A 232 7.32 -18.81 6.72
N ASN A 233 7.02 -19.91 6.06
CA ASN A 233 7.60 -21.22 6.39
C ASN A 233 9.10 -21.31 6.11
N GLU A 234 9.67 -20.43 5.30
CA GLU A 234 11.08 -20.41 4.91
C GLU A 234 11.93 -19.61 5.89
N ILE A 235 11.33 -18.71 6.70
CA ILE A 235 12.03 -17.74 7.56
C ILE A 235 13.09 -18.44 8.40
N GLN A 236 12.72 -19.47 9.15
CA GLN A 236 13.65 -20.17 10.05
C GLN A 236 14.88 -20.70 9.30
N SER A 237 14.67 -21.44 8.22
CA SER A 237 15.77 -22.08 7.47
C SER A 237 16.66 -21.07 6.77
N VAL A 238 16.09 -19.97 6.30
CA VAL A 238 16.85 -18.88 5.64
C VAL A 238 17.69 -18.14 6.69
N VAL A 239 17.14 -17.84 7.86
CA VAL A 239 17.92 -17.20 8.95
C VAL A 239 18.99 -18.13 9.48
N GLU A 240 18.74 -19.44 9.66
CA GLU A 240 19.76 -20.42 10.02
C GLU A 240 20.91 -20.46 9.01
N SER A 241 20.62 -20.27 7.72
CA SER A 241 21.67 -20.13 6.69
C SER A 241 22.44 -18.82 6.80
N ALA A 242 21.75 -17.72 7.09
CA ALA A 242 22.33 -16.38 7.19
C ALA A 242 23.32 -16.26 8.34
N VAL A 243 22.93 -16.71 9.56
CA VAL A 243 23.73 -16.53 10.79
C VAL A 243 25.11 -17.19 10.73
N SER A 244 25.34 -18.10 9.79
CA SER A 244 26.64 -18.73 9.60
C SER A 244 27.58 -17.98 8.65
N LYS A 245 27.13 -16.90 8.01
CA LYS A 245 27.82 -16.23 6.91
C LYS A 245 28.03 -14.74 7.13
N VAL A 246 27.23 -14.11 8.02
CA VAL A 246 27.22 -12.66 8.19
C VAL A 246 27.53 -12.25 9.63
N ASP A 247 27.91 -11.00 9.81
CA ASP A 247 28.19 -10.43 11.14
C ASP A 247 26.94 -9.77 11.74
N VAL A 248 26.00 -9.36 10.89
CA VAL A 248 24.76 -8.67 11.25
C VAL A 248 23.70 -8.91 10.17
N ILE A 249 22.44 -8.96 10.55
CA ILE A 249 21.31 -8.97 9.63
C ILE A 249 20.68 -7.58 9.60
N TYR A 250 20.36 -7.07 8.40
CA TYR A 250 19.48 -5.94 8.19
C TYR A 250 18.17 -6.45 7.59
N ALA A 251 17.06 -6.15 8.25
CA ALA A 251 15.73 -6.48 7.80
C ALA A 251 14.95 -5.16 7.56
N PRO A 252 14.67 -4.76 6.32
CA PRO A 252 13.91 -3.54 6.01
C PRO A 252 12.48 -3.60 6.54
N THR A 253 11.64 -2.60 6.26
CA THR A 253 10.20 -2.67 6.52
C THR A 253 9.57 -3.69 5.57
N ASP A 254 9.54 -4.92 6.01
CA ASP A 254 9.08 -6.10 5.29
C ASP A 254 7.96 -6.76 6.09
N ASN A 255 6.77 -6.91 5.49
CA ASN A 255 5.59 -7.36 6.23
C ASN A 255 5.67 -8.83 6.64
N MET A 256 6.26 -9.68 5.78
CA MET A 256 6.41 -11.10 6.08
C MET A 256 7.46 -11.31 7.17
N ILE A 257 8.58 -10.59 7.10
CA ILE A 257 9.64 -10.65 8.12
C ILE A 257 9.13 -10.07 9.44
N ALA A 258 8.41 -8.94 9.41
CA ALA A 258 7.82 -8.34 10.61
C ALA A 258 6.85 -9.30 11.31
N ALA A 259 5.95 -9.93 10.57
CA ALA A 259 5.04 -10.95 11.12
C ALA A 259 5.78 -12.19 11.66
N GLY A 260 6.93 -12.52 11.08
CA GLY A 260 7.78 -13.65 11.50
C GLY A 260 8.95 -13.27 12.40
N MET A 261 9.05 -12.01 12.86
CA MET A 261 10.25 -11.47 13.50
C MET A 261 10.65 -12.21 14.76
N THR A 262 9.70 -12.73 15.54
CA THR A 262 10.02 -13.57 16.70
C THR A 262 10.87 -14.79 16.33
N THR A 263 10.59 -15.42 15.17
CA THR A 263 11.39 -16.55 14.66
C THR A 263 12.78 -16.08 14.23
N VAL A 264 12.86 -14.95 13.52
CA VAL A 264 14.14 -14.33 13.11
C VAL A 264 14.99 -14.05 14.34
N ALA A 265 14.43 -13.35 15.33
CA ALA A 265 15.12 -12.96 16.55
C ALA A 265 15.60 -14.17 17.38
N MET A 266 14.77 -15.21 17.49
CA MET A 266 15.14 -16.45 18.20
C MET A 266 16.41 -17.05 17.58
N VAL A 267 16.43 -17.29 16.28
CA VAL A 267 17.57 -17.90 15.59
C VAL A 267 18.80 -16.98 15.63
N ALA A 268 18.63 -15.71 15.34
CA ALA A 268 19.72 -14.73 15.27
C ALA A 268 20.37 -14.53 16.65
N ASN A 269 19.57 -14.33 17.72
CA ASN A 269 20.06 -14.08 19.07
C ASN A 269 20.76 -15.31 19.69
N GLU A 270 20.26 -16.54 19.41
CA GLU A 270 20.94 -17.78 19.79
C GLU A 270 22.35 -17.88 19.19
N ASN A 271 22.50 -17.41 17.95
CA ASN A 271 23.78 -17.40 17.25
C ASN A 271 24.59 -16.12 17.44
N LYS A 272 24.14 -15.19 18.32
CA LYS A 272 24.81 -13.91 18.59
C LYS A 272 24.95 -13.00 17.39
N ILE A 273 24.04 -13.10 16.42
CA ILE A 273 23.96 -12.23 15.25
C ILE A 273 22.93 -11.14 15.51
N PRO A 274 23.33 -9.85 15.59
CA PRO A 274 22.39 -8.74 15.74
C PRO A 274 21.47 -8.59 14.53
N VAL A 275 20.24 -8.09 14.76
CA VAL A 275 19.32 -7.72 13.67
C VAL A 275 19.00 -6.23 13.79
N ILE A 276 19.45 -5.43 12.83
CA ILE A 276 19.01 -4.05 12.65
C ILE A 276 17.74 -4.06 11.80
N CYS A 277 16.71 -3.38 12.27
CA CYS A 277 15.35 -3.48 11.74
C CYS A 277 14.92 -2.23 10.97
N GLY A 278 13.99 -2.38 10.07
CA GLY A 278 13.38 -1.28 9.32
C GLY A 278 12.37 -0.48 10.15
N GLU A 279 11.77 -1.08 11.21
CA GLU A 279 10.75 -0.43 12.02
C GLU A 279 10.75 -0.94 13.48
N ALA A 280 10.08 -0.17 14.37
CA ALA A 280 10.14 -0.38 15.81
C ALA A 280 9.45 -1.66 16.29
N GLY A 281 8.36 -2.10 15.67
CA GLY A 281 7.66 -3.33 16.05
C GLY A 281 8.53 -4.58 15.85
N MET A 282 9.41 -4.57 14.85
CA MET A 282 10.40 -5.64 14.68
C MET A 282 11.44 -5.63 15.80
N VAL A 283 11.82 -4.45 16.30
CA VAL A 283 12.72 -4.31 17.47
C VAL A 283 12.04 -4.85 18.73
N GLU A 284 10.77 -4.50 18.95
CA GLU A 284 9.97 -5.01 20.06
C GLU A 284 9.84 -6.54 20.03
N ALA A 285 9.73 -7.12 18.81
CA ALA A 285 9.66 -8.57 18.59
C ALA A 285 11.02 -9.30 18.73
N GLY A 286 12.09 -8.59 19.12
CA GLY A 286 13.39 -9.17 19.45
C GLY A 286 14.56 -8.77 18.55
N GLY A 287 14.36 -7.84 17.59
CA GLY A 287 15.45 -7.15 16.89
C GLY A 287 16.28 -6.28 17.84
N LEU A 288 17.41 -5.77 17.37
CA LEU A 288 18.32 -5.00 18.20
C LEU A 288 17.94 -3.51 18.28
N ALA A 289 17.85 -2.85 17.13
CA ALA A 289 17.62 -1.41 17.05
C ALA A 289 17.14 -0.97 15.66
N THR A 290 16.56 0.22 15.60
CA THR A 290 16.19 0.93 14.39
C THR A 290 16.14 2.44 14.59
N TYR A 291 16.13 3.21 13.49
CA TYR A 291 15.44 4.50 13.38
C TYR A 291 14.14 4.26 12.61
N GLY A 292 13.00 4.43 13.27
CA GLY A 292 11.68 4.13 12.72
C GLY A 292 10.73 5.31 12.79
N ILE A 293 9.62 5.21 12.06
CA ILE A 293 8.51 6.16 12.06
C ILE A 293 7.41 5.69 13.02
N ASP A 294 6.56 6.63 13.41
CA ASP A 294 5.34 6.34 14.17
C ASP A 294 4.19 5.97 13.21
N TYR A 295 3.89 4.69 13.10
CA TYR A 295 2.83 4.16 12.23
C TYR A 295 1.43 4.60 12.65
N TYR A 296 1.17 4.81 13.94
CA TYR A 296 -0.11 5.35 14.40
C TYR A 296 -0.32 6.78 13.85
N ASN A 297 0.68 7.64 13.94
CA ASN A 297 0.61 8.98 13.38
C ASN A 297 0.56 8.96 11.83
N LEU A 298 1.22 7.99 11.19
CA LEU A 298 1.08 7.77 9.74
C LEU A 298 -0.38 7.47 9.36
N GLY A 299 -1.04 6.58 10.09
CA GLY A 299 -2.46 6.27 9.92
C GLY A 299 -3.36 7.48 10.14
N LYS A 300 -3.09 8.30 11.15
CA LYS A 300 -3.81 9.57 11.37
C LYS A 300 -3.63 10.56 10.23
N MET A 301 -2.44 10.65 9.65
CA MET A 301 -2.19 11.47 8.45
C MET A 301 -3.04 10.97 7.27
N THR A 302 -3.12 9.66 7.06
CA THR A 302 -3.98 9.06 6.04
C THR A 302 -5.45 9.37 6.27
N ALA A 303 -5.92 9.34 7.52
CA ALA A 303 -7.29 9.73 7.88
C ALA A 303 -7.59 11.20 7.56
N GLN A 304 -6.63 12.11 7.74
CA GLN A 304 -6.81 13.52 7.37
C GLN A 304 -7.02 13.71 5.86
N GLN A 305 -6.34 12.90 5.04
CA GLN A 305 -6.58 12.87 3.59
C GLN A 305 -7.97 12.28 3.29
N ALA A 306 -8.34 11.17 3.94
CA ALA A 306 -9.65 10.54 3.80
C ALA A 306 -10.79 11.52 4.08
N VAL A 307 -10.71 12.29 5.15
CA VAL A 307 -11.72 13.29 5.53
C VAL A 307 -11.95 14.32 4.43
N LYS A 308 -10.89 14.86 3.83
CA LYS A 308 -10.98 15.83 2.73
C LYS A 308 -11.62 15.22 1.48
N ILE A 309 -11.21 13.99 1.14
CA ILE A 309 -11.71 13.28 -0.04
C ILE A 309 -13.19 12.92 0.14
N LEU A 310 -13.57 12.35 1.29
CA LEU A 310 -14.96 12.00 1.60
C LEU A 310 -15.89 13.22 1.59
N LYS A 311 -15.41 14.38 2.03
CA LYS A 311 -16.15 15.66 1.99
C LYS A 311 -16.16 16.33 0.61
N GLY A 312 -15.41 15.79 -0.37
CA GLY A 312 -15.27 16.39 -1.71
C GLY A 312 -14.42 17.67 -1.72
N GLU A 313 -13.59 17.88 -0.71
CA GLU A 313 -12.67 19.02 -0.59
C GLU A 313 -11.35 18.77 -1.36
N ALA A 314 -11.04 17.51 -1.66
CA ALA A 314 -9.88 17.09 -2.42
C ALA A 314 -10.19 15.84 -3.25
N THR A 315 -9.33 15.53 -4.23
CA THR A 315 -9.36 14.27 -4.98
C THR A 315 -8.08 13.49 -4.71
N THR A 316 -8.12 12.18 -4.86
CA THR A 316 -6.90 11.34 -4.80
C THR A 316 -5.86 11.75 -5.84
N ALA A 317 -6.32 12.12 -7.05
CA ALA A 317 -5.45 12.52 -8.16
C ALA A 317 -4.58 13.76 -7.84
N GLU A 318 -5.09 14.67 -7.00
CA GLU A 318 -4.44 15.94 -6.65
C GLU A 318 -3.83 15.95 -5.25
N THR A 319 -4.06 14.90 -4.46
CA THR A 319 -3.52 14.78 -3.10
C THR A 319 -2.16 14.09 -3.16
N PRO A 320 -1.03 14.78 -2.89
CA PRO A 320 0.28 14.14 -2.87
C PRO A 320 0.38 13.04 -1.82
N ILE A 321 1.27 12.07 -2.07
CA ILE A 321 1.65 11.09 -1.06
C ILE A 321 2.26 11.83 0.14
N GLY A 322 1.75 11.53 1.33
CA GLY A 322 2.24 12.11 2.59
C GLY A 322 3.41 11.31 3.13
N TYR A 323 4.36 12.00 3.78
CA TYR A 323 5.51 11.41 4.44
C TYR A 323 5.63 11.93 5.87
N LEU A 324 6.06 11.08 6.78
CA LEU A 324 6.67 11.56 8.03
C LEU A 324 8.09 12.02 7.73
N THR A 325 8.51 13.14 8.32
CA THR A 325 9.84 13.70 8.06
C THR A 325 10.91 12.92 8.82
N ALA A 326 12.18 12.99 8.37
CA ALA A 326 13.29 12.34 9.05
C ALA A 326 13.43 12.79 10.53
N GLU A 327 13.02 14.04 10.84
CA GLU A 327 13.00 14.57 12.21
C GLU A 327 11.95 13.90 13.11
N GLN A 328 10.97 13.24 12.53
CA GLN A 328 9.93 12.46 13.20
C GLN A 328 10.30 10.97 13.31
N CYS A 329 11.48 10.58 12.80
CA CYS A 329 12.02 9.24 13.02
C CYS A 329 12.69 9.19 14.40
N GLU A 330 12.34 8.17 15.16
CA GLU A 330 12.84 7.98 16.51
C GLU A 330 13.70 6.72 16.59
N PHE A 331 14.72 6.79 17.48
CA PHE A 331 15.49 5.59 17.81
C PHE A 331 14.62 4.65 18.66
N ALA A 332 14.60 3.38 18.28
CA ALA A 332 14.09 2.30 19.10
C ALA A 332 15.19 1.24 19.29
N GLY A 333 15.41 0.84 20.52
CA GLY A 333 16.39 -0.19 20.91
C GLY A 333 15.77 -1.21 21.84
N ASN A 334 16.19 -2.47 21.75
CA ASN A 334 15.75 -3.56 22.60
C ASN A 334 16.85 -3.89 23.63
N ASP A 335 16.68 -3.44 24.87
CA ASP A 335 17.64 -3.62 25.93
C ASP A 335 17.87 -5.09 26.29
N GLU A 336 16.85 -5.96 26.20
CA GLU A 336 16.95 -7.39 26.46
C GLU A 336 17.80 -8.08 25.40
N THR A 337 17.55 -7.75 24.12
CA THR A 337 18.34 -8.24 23.00
C THR A 337 19.78 -7.71 23.08
N ALA A 338 19.97 -6.43 23.39
CA ALA A 338 21.27 -5.82 23.55
C ALA A 338 22.09 -6.51 24.67
N ALA A 339 21.47 -6.74 25.83
CA ALA A 339 22.09 -7.48 26.94
C ALA A 339 22.46 -8.92 26.55
N THR A 340 21.57 -9.60 25.80
CA THR A 340 21.81 -10.97 25.28
C THR A 340 23.01 -11.00 24.35
N LEU A 341 23.17 -9.98 23.50
CA LEU A 341 24.27 -9.86 22.54
C LEU A 341 25.54 -9.27 23.11
N GLY A 342 25.46 -8.64 24.32
CA GLY A 342 26.56 -7.95 24.93
C GLY A 342 26.87 -6.59 24.30
N ILE A 343 25.85 -5.94 23.75
CA ILE A 343 25.93 -4.63 23.08
C ILE A 343 25.40 -3.54 24.01
N ASP A 344 26.05 -2.38 24.01
CA ASP A 344 25.63 -1.22 24.81
C ASP A 344 24.88 -0.21 23.89
N LEU A 345 23.60 0.00 24.17
CA LEU A 345 22.76 1.00 23.47
C LEU A 345 22.60 2.30 24.25
N SER A 346 23.28 2.48 25.40
CA SER A 346 23.09 3.63 26.30
C SER A 346 23.39 4.99 25.63
N ALA A 347 24.24 5.01 24.58
CA ALA A 347 24.57 6.22 23.85
C ALA A 347 23.38 6.74 23.01
N TYR A 348 22.39 5.92 22.73
CA TYR A 348 21.22 6.22 21.88
C TYR A 348 19.93 6.44 22.70
N ALA A 349 19.89 6.00 23.95
CA ALA A 349 18.80 6.28 24.87
C ALA A 349 18.75 7.78 25.20
N LYS A 350 17.65 8.45 24.84
CA LYS A 350 17.41 9.87 25.17
C LYS A 350 16.47 10.00 26.36
#